data_a1f2906b2af102cdbf5d7260aba3be3a
#
_entry.id   a1f2906b2af102cdbf5d7260aba3be3a
#
_cell.length_a   1.000
_cell.length_b   1.000
_cell.length_c   1.000
_cell.angle_alpha   90.00
_cell.angle_beta   90.00
_cell.angle_gamma   90.00
#
_symmetry.space_group_name_H-M   'P 1'
#
loop_
_entity.id
_entity.type
_entity.pdbx_description
1 polymer ?
#
loop_
_entity_poly.entity_id
_entity_poly.type
_entity_poly.pdbx_seq_one_letter_code
_entity_poly.pdbx_strand_id
1 'polypeptide(L)'
;MGNNKVDTFVDDADLVCVVNSTEGGTGSGSSSVLYKYLLNVSNKNVMGFVFTGFEEDGRGLKNTVEYFKDLDEKIALQIISNRKFLPLLGKNKLRAEKMANEEFVRRLAIVSGREMLESAQNIDRTDLLKIVTTPGYLLAEYMELDPQPQNMSQFNRLLEDMVAESKSLPTNATAKRIGVIIDCPEDLERAIDFSFSTLVNAYGTPYELFTHVQNTGDAPGICVLAAGLDMPLGEVQSIYRNFQKQAEKVAEKNDSFANAMEALLAEDPGIGFSIPSKAKVTQEELLEKKQSFFDKLSK
;
A
#
# COMPACT_ATOMS: atom_id res chain seq x y z
N MET A 1 36.33 -1.34 10.11
CA MET A 1 34.88 -1.57 9.95
C MET A 1 34.63 -1.61 8.46
N GLY A 2 34.23 -2.76 7.91
CA GLY A 2 33.92 -2.84 6.48
C GLY A 2 32.66 -2.03 6.20
N ASN A 3 32.72 -1.10 5.25
CA ASN A 3 31.55 -0.37 4.79
C ASN A 3 30.51 -1.39 4.34
N ASN A 4 29.35 -1.35 4.97
CA ASN A 4 28.23 -2.19 4.57
C ASN A 4 27.81 -1.77 3.14
N LYS A 5 27.66 -2.73 2.23
CA LYS A 5 27.27 -2.45 0.85
C LYS A 5 25.98 -1.65 0.74
N VAL A 6 25.05 -1.85 1.67
CA VAL A 6 23.79 -1.07 1.72
C VAL A 6 24.07 0.39 1.99
N ASP A 7 24.89 0.70 3.00
CA ASP A 7 25.21 2.09 3.35
C ASP A 7 25.89 2.81 2.20
N THR A 8 26.86 2.16 1.55
CA THR A 8 27.52 2.75 0.36
C THR A 8 26.54 3.02 -0.78
N PHE A 9 25.53 2.15 -0.94
CA PHE A 9 24.54 2.32 -2.01
C PHE A 9 23.57 3.47 -1.76
N VAL A 10 23.24 3.75 -0.48
CA VAL A 10 22.24 4.76 -0.11
C VAL A 10 22.86 6.04 0.46
N ASP A 11 24.18 6.17 0.48
CA ASP A 11 24.90 7.25 1.18
C ASP A 11 24.45 8.65 0.75
N ASP A 12 24.35 8.87 -0.54
CA ASP A 12 23.94 10.16 -1.14
C ASP A 12 22.41 10.31 -1.32
N ALA A 13 21.62 9.33 -0.88
CA ALA A 13 20.18 9.37 -1.06
C ALA A 13 19.49 10.20 0.05
N ASP A 14 18.63 11.15 -0.35
CA ASP A 14 17.74 11.86 0.57
C ASP A 14 16.51 11.04 0.93
N LEU A 15 16.07 10.17 0.02
CA LEU A 15 14.95 9.26 0.20
C LEU A 15 15.30 7.88 -0.35
N VAL A 16 15.05 6.85 0.42
CA VAL A 16 15.19 5.46 0.00
C VAL A 16 13.80 4.85 -0.18
N CYS A 17 13.45 4.49 -1.42
CA CYS A 17 12.21 3.79 -1.73
C CYS A 17 12.47 2.27 -1.75
N VAL A 18 11.89 1.53 -0.82
CA VAL A 18 11.95 0.07 -0.82
C VAL A 18 10.74 -0.47 -1.58
N VAL A 19 11.00 -1.20 -2.65
CA VAL A 19 9.94 -1.76 -3.52
C VAL A 19 9.94 -3.27 -3.40
N ASN A 20 8.80 -3.85 -3.01
CA ASN A 20 8.69 -5.29 -2.84
C ASN A 20 7.27 -5.81 -3.11
N SER A 21 7.19 -7.11 -3.41
CA SER A 21 5.93 -7.86 -3.40
C SER A 21 5.78 -8.63 -2.09
N THR A 22 4.56 -8.71 -1.56
CA THR A 22 4.26 -9.40 -0.31
C THR A 22 4.03 -10.91 -0.46
N GLU A 23 3.62 -11.38 -1.64
CA GLU A 23 3.38 -12.81 -1.87
C GLU A 23 4.67 -13.62 -2.00
N GLY A 24 5.77 -13.00 -2.46
CA GLY A 24 7.07 -13.64 -2.57
C GLY A 24 7.81 -13.70 -1.23
N GLY A 25 8.35 -14.87 -0.86
CA GLY A 25 9.05 -15.07 0.43
C GLY A 25 10.27 -14.15 0.63
N THR A 26 11.01 -13.83 -0.44
CA THR A 26 12.17 -12.93 -0.36
C THR A 26 11.73 -11.49 -0.09
N GLY A 27 10.79 -10.97 -0.89
CA GLY A 27 10.30 -9.59 -0.76
C GLY A 27 9.61 -9.36 0.58
N SER A 28 8.72 -10.27 1.01
CA SER A 28 8.00 -10.15 2.28
C SER A 28 8.92 -10.29 3.49
N GLY A 29 9.87 -11.24 3.47
CA GLY A 29 10.72 -11.53 4.62
C GLY A 29 11.90 -10.56 4.78
N SER A 30 12.49 -10.06 3.68
CA SER A 30 13.68 -9.19 3.77
C SER A 30 13.37 -7.72 3.95
N SER A 31 12.22 -7.24 3.46
CA SER A 31 11.91 -5.80 3.49
C SER A 31 11.72 -5.25 4.89
N SER A 32 11.10 -5.98 5.82
CA SER A 32 10.95 -5.54 7.21
C SER A 32 12.31 -5.38 7.91
N VAL A 33 13.27 -6.25 7.62
CA VAL A 33 14.65 -6.15 8.13
C VAL A 33 15.35 -4.95 7.51
N LEU A 34 15.17 -4.74 6.20
CA LEU A 34 15.78 -3.63 5.48
C LEU A 34 15.23 -2.28 5.98
N TYR A 35 13.91 -2.16 6.19
CA TYR A 35 13.31 -0.95 6.78
C TYR A 35 13.94 -0.60 8.14
N LYS A 36 13.99 -1.58 9.04
CA LYS A 36 14.61 -1.39 10.38
C LYS A 36 16.06 -0.97 10.29
N TYR A 37 16.81 -1.56 9.37
CA TYR A 37 18.21 -1.21 9.14
C TYR A 37 18.34 0.23 8.63
N LEU A 38 17.62 0.61 7.59
CA LEU A 38 17.69 1.93 6.98
C LEU A 38 17.26 3.04 7.94
N LEU A 39 16.20 2.81 8.73
CA LEU A 39 15.70 3.78 9.70
C LEU A 39 16.62 3.94 10.91
N ASN A 40 17.06 2.82 11.51
CA ASN A 40 17.66 2.86 12.84
C ASN A 40 19.20 2.79 12.81
N VAL A 41 19.79 2.28 11.73
CA VAL A 41 21.25 2.15 11.59
C VAL A 41 21.80 3.18 10.63
N SER A 42 21.22 3.26 9.42
CA SER A 42 21.68 4.23 8.41
C SER A 42 21.03 5.61 8.54
N ASN A 43 20.01 5.75 9.40
CA ASN A 43 19.28 7.01 9.67
C ASN A 43 18.79 7.70 8.39
N LYS A 44 18.21 6.93 7.47
CA LYS A 44 17.72 7.42 6.19
C LYS A 44 16.21 7.73 6.23
N ASN A 45 15.76 8.64 5.39
CA ASN A 45 14.36 8.79 5.07
C ASN A 45 13.94 7.59 4.22
N VAL A 46 12.90 6.88 4.64
CA VAL A 46 12.49 5.63 3.99
C VAL A 46 11.00 5.62 3.74
N MET A 47 10.60 5.18 2.56
CA MET A 47 9.23 4.82 2.25
C MET A 47 9.16 3.47 1.55
N GLY A 48 7.99 2.85 1.56
CA GLY A 48 7.75 1.58 0.90
C GLY A 48 6.72 1.68 -0.24
N PHE A 49 7.01 0.98 -1.34
CA PHE A 49 6.01 0.59 -2.34
C PHE A 49 5.78 -0.91 -2.27
N VAL A 50 4.57 -1.31 -1.98
CA VAL A 50 4.23 -2.69 -1.71
C VAL A 50 3.20 -3.19 -2.70
N PHE A 51 3.57 -4.22 -3.46
CA PHE A 51 2.63 -4.91 -4.33
C PHE A 51 1.98 -6.05 -3.57
N THR A 52 0.65 -6.00 -3.42
CA THR A 52 -0.15 -7.15 -3.03
C THR A 52 -0.56 -7.93 -4.28
N GLY A 53 -0.55 -9.26 -4.19
CA GLY A 53 -0.80 -10.11 -5.34
C GLY A 53 -2.27 -10.36 -5.63
N PHE A 54 -2.55 -11.57 -6.16
CA PHE A 54 -3.91 -11.96 -6.56
C PHE A 54 -4.67 -12.76 -5.50
N GLU A 55 -4.04 -13.05 -4.38
CA GLU A 55 -4.61 -13.80 -3.24
C GLU A 55 -5.10 -15.21 -3.60
N GLU A 56 -4.45 -15.88 -4.52
CA GLU A 56 -4.92 -17.16 -5.04
C GLU A 56 -4.28 -18.39 -4.36
N ASP A 57 -3.09 -18.23 -3.81
CA ASP A 57 -2.41 -19.32 -3.12
C ASP A 57 -2.19 -19.04 -1.63
N GLY A 58 -2.28 -20.10 -0.82
CA GLY A 58 -2.17 -19.99 0.63
C GLY A 58 -0.78 -19.55 1.11
N ARG A 59 0.28 -19.80 0.35
CA ARG A 59 1.64 -19.39 0.70
C ARG A 59 1.82 -17.91 0.50
N GLY A 60 1.36 -17.38 -0.64
CA GLY A 60 1.39 -15.94 -0.92
C GLY A 60 0.57 -15.15 0.08
N LEU A 61 -0.65 -15.63 0.40
CA LEU A 61 -1.50 -15.03 1.44
C LEU A 61 -0.81 -15.04 2.82
N LYS A 62 -0.19 -16.16 3.21
CA LYS A 62 0.57 -16.24 4.47
C LYS A 62 1.71 -15.22 4.50
N ASN A 63 2.51 -15.16 3.46
CA ASN A 63 3.62 -14.22 3.35
C ASN A 63 3.12 -12.76 3.48
N THR A 64 2.01 -12.44 2.82
CA THR A 64 1.40 -11.09 2.88
C THR A 64 0.92 -10.75 4.30
N VAL A 65 0.28 -11.69 4.98
CA VAL A 65 -0.15 -11.49 6.38
C VAL A 65 1.05 -11.29 7.30
N GLU A 66 2.09 -12.10 7.16
CA GLU A 66 3.32 -11.97 7.96
C GLU A 66 4.03 -10.65 7.69
N TYR A 67 4.09 -10.21 6.41
CA TYR A 67 4.63 -8.91 6.05
C TYR A 67 3.97 -7.76 6.81
N PHE A 68 2.63 -7.67 6.78
CA PHE A 68 1.92 -6.59 7.48
C PHE A 68 2.01 -6.67 9.00
N LYS A 69 2.22 -7.87 9.56
CA LYS A 69 2.47 -8.03 11.01
C LYS A 69 3.83 -7.49 11.44
N ASP A 70 4.84 -7.66 10.58
CA ASP A 70 6.22 -7.32 10.89
C ASP A 70 6.60 -5.91 10.43
N LEU A 71 5.67 -5.21 9.76
CA LEU A 71 5.87 -3.85 9.28
C LEU A 71 6.12 -2.90 10.46
N ASP A 72 7.14 -2.07 10.32
CA ASP A 72 7.44 -1.02 11.29
C ASP A 72 6.44 0.13 11.15
N GLU A 73 5.83 0.56 12.25
CA GLU A 73 4.85 1.65 12.29
C GLU A 73 5.39 3.01 11.83
N LYS A 74 6.73 3.16 11.78
CA LYS A 74 7.41 4.38 11.34
C LYS A 74 7.53 4.51 9.82
N ILE A 75 7.11 3.49 9.07
CA ILE A 75 7.22 3.50 7.60
C ILE A 75 6.03 4.20 6.97
N ALA A 76 6.31 5.11 6.04
CA ALA A 76 5.34 5.57 5.07
C ALA A 76 5.18 4.50 3.98
N LEU A 77 3.96 4.07 3.69
CA LEU A 77 3.72 2.94 2.80
C LEU A 77 2.68 3.26 1.73
N GLN A 78 3.01 2.98 0.47
CA GLN A 78 2.03 2.87 -0.61
C GLN A 78 1.75 1.41 -0.93
N ILE A 79 0.47 1.08 -1.08
CA ILE A 79 0.03 -0.26 -1.46
C ILE A 79 -0.52 -0.21 -2.88
N ILE A 80 -0.05 -1.11 -3.74
CA ILE A 80 -0.51 -1.30 -5.11
C ILE A 80 -1.07 -2.73 -5.18
N SER A 81 -2.39 -2.85 -5.33
CA SER A 81 -3.05 -4.15 -5.39
C SER A 81 -3.20 -4.62 -6.83
N ASN A 82 -2.51 -5.69 -7.21
CA ASN A 82 -2.67 -6.32 -8.52
C ASN A 82 -4.12 -6.79 -8.74
N ARG A 83 -4.78 -7.23 -7.69
CA ARG A 83 -6.17 -7.68 -7.71
C ARG A 83 -7.14 -6.58 -8.14
N LYS A 84 -6.87 -5.32 -7.80
CA LYS A 84 -7.70 -4.16 -8.17
C LYS A 84 -7.90 -4.06 -9.69
N PHE A 85 -6.91 -4.43 -10.48
CA PHE A 85 -6.94 -4.31 -11.92
C PHE A 85 -7.60 -5.50 -12.64
N LEU A 86 -7.78 -6.63 -11.97
CA LEU A 86 -8.38 -7.83 -12.57
C LEU A 86 -9.78 -7.62 -13.16
N PRO A 87 -10.73 -6.95 -12.47
CA PRO A 87 -12.08 -6.76 -13.00
C PRO A 87 -12.09 -5.93 -14.28
N LEU A 88 -11.19 -4.95 -14.39
CA LEU A 88 -11.08 -4.03 -15.52
C LEU A 88 -10.58 -4.72 -16.79
N LEU A 89 -9.93 -5.87 -16.68
CA LEU A 89 -9.17 -6.53 -17.75
C LEU A 89 -9.65 -7.96 -18.04
N GLY A 90 -10.88 -8.28 -17.69
CA GLY A 90 -11.44 -9.60 -17.94
C GLY A 90 -10.68 -10.73 -17.25
N LYS A 91 -10.15 -10.48 -16.06
CA LYS A 91 -9.36 -11.40 -15.24
C LYS A 91 -7.99 -11.79 -15.85
N ASN A 92 -7.47 -11.01 -16.77
CA ASN A 92 -6.13 -11.24 -17.33
C ASN A 92 -5.04 -10.74 -16.38
N LYS A 93 -4.39 -11.65 -15.67
CA LYS A 93 -3.36 -11.36 -14.66
C LYS A 93 -2.16 -10.60 -15.23
N LEU A 94 -1.63 -11.02 -16.37
CA LEU A 94 -0.47 -10.38 -16.98
C LEU A 94 -0.74 -8.90 -17.32
N ARG A 95 -1.93 -8.61 -17.81
CA ARG A 95 -2.35 -7.22 -18.04
C ARG A 95 -2.56 -6.45 -16.73
N ALA A 96 -3.10 -7.11 -15.71
CA ALA A 96 -3.29 -6.50 -14.39
C ALA A 96 -1.94 -6.14 -13.74
N GLU A 97 -0.94 -7.02 -13.80
CA GLU A 97 0.43 -6.74 -13.37
C GLU A 97 1.06 -5.59 -14.14
N LYS A 98 0.87 -5.55 -15.46
CA LYS A 98 1.36 -4.44 -16.28
C LYS A 98 0.76 -3.11 -15.84
N MET A 99 -0.56 -3.04 -15.64
CA MET A 99 -1.22 -1.82 -15.13
C MET A 99 -0.76 -1.44 -13.73
N ALA A 100 -0.57 -2.41 -12.83
CA ALA A 100 -0.02 -2.15 -11.51
C ALA A 100 1.41 -1.56 -11.57
N ASN A 101 2.24 -2.05 -12.51
CA ASN A 101 3.58 -1.52 -12.73
C ASN A 101 3.54 -0.10 -13.33
N GLU A 102 2.64 0.19 -14.25
CA GLU A 102 2.42 1.52 -14.82
C GLU A 102 1.97 2.51 -13.72
N GLU A 103 1.07 2.07 -12.86
CA GLU A 103 0.63 2.85 -11.70
C GLU A 103 1.78 3.11 -10.72
N PHE A 104 2.63 2.12 -10.45
CA PHE A 104 3.82 2.30 -9.65
C PHE A 104 4.77 3.35 -10.23
N VAL A 105 5.05 3.29 -11.53
CA VAL A 105 5.96 4.25 -12.19
C VAL A 105 5.41 5.67 -12.09
N ARG A 106 4.10 5.86 -12.30
CA ARG A 106 3.43 7.14 -12.14
C ARG A 106 3.59 7.68 -10.71
N ARG A 107 3.28 6.86 -9.71
CA ARG A 107 3.39 7.25 -8.30
C ARG A 107 4.84 7.52 -7.88
N LEU A 108 5.78 6.75 -8.41
CA LEU A 108 7.20 6.97 -8.16
C LEU A 108 7.67 8.31 -8.74
N ALA A 109 7.22 8.69 -9.93
CA ALA A 109 7.51 10.00 -10.52
C ALA A 109 7.02 11.14 -9.62
N ILE A 110 5.78 11.02 -9.11
CA ILE A 110 5.18 12.01 -8.20
C ILE A 110 6.00 12.13 -6.91
N VAL A 111 6.25 11.04 -6.20
CA VAL A 111 6.93 11.07 -4.89
C VAL A 111 8.41 11.45 -5.00
N SER A 112 9.02 11.26 -6.16
CA SER A 112 10.40 11.68 -6.43
C SER A 112 10.54 13.20 -6.67
N GLY A 113 9.44 13.91 -6.89
CA GLY A 113 9.42 15.34 -7.24
C GLY A 113 10.09 15.65 -8.59
N ARG A 114 10.26 14.63 -9.47
CA ARG A 114 11.01 14.78 -10.71
C ARG A 114 10.43 15.81 -11.67
N GLU A 115 9.12 15.98 -11.64
CA GLU A 115 8.37 16.85 -12.54
C GLU A 115 8.00 18.19 -11.89
N MET A 116 8.49 18.45 -10.67
CA MET A 116 8.22 19.70 -9.98
C MET A 116 9.18 20.79 -10.45
N LEU A 117 8.62 21.89 -10.93
CA LEU A 117 9.36 23.08 -11.28
C LEU A 117 9.62 23.98 -10.05
N GLU A 118 10.71 24.73 -10.05
CA GLU A 118 10.90 25.77 -9.05
C GLU A 118 9.90 26.91 -9.29
N SER A 119 9.07 27.22 -8.31
CA SER A 119 8.12 28.32 -8.35
C SER A 119 8.05 29.08 -7.01
N ALA A 120 7.41 30.25 -7.01
CA ALA A 120 7.38 31.13 -5.83
C ALA A 120 6.42 30.68 -4.70
N GLN A 121 5.47 29.79 -4.98
CA GLN A 121 4.57 29.17 -3.99
C GLN A 121 4.80 27.65 -4.06
N ASN A 122 5.58 27.10 -3.10
CA ASN A 122 6.17 25.81 -3.40
C ASN A 122 6.07 24.80 -2.27
N ILE A 123 5.82 23.57 -2.68
CA ILE A 123 6.34 22.41 -2.00
C ILE A 123 7.82 22.34 -2.35
N ASP A 124 8.70 22.65 -1.42
CA ASP A 124 10.13 22.45 -1.61
C ASP A 124 10.50 20.96 -1.40
N ARG A 125 11.76 20.61 -1.69
CA ARG A 125 12.27 19.25 -1.52
C ARG A 125 12.09 18.76 -0.07
N THR A 126 12.25 19.63 0.90
CA THR A 126 12.11 19.29 2.33
C THR A 126 10.66 19.00 2.68
N ASP A 127 9.72 19.77 2.13
CA ASP A 127 8.29 19.58 2.35
C ASP A 127 7.81 18.29 1.67
N LEU A 128 8.27 18.02 0.45
CA LEU A 128 7.97 16.76 -0.21
C LEU A 128 8.50 15.56 0.60
N LEU A 129 9.73 15.62 1.12
CA LEU A 129 10.28 14.59 1.98
C LEU A 129 9.43 14.40 3.25
N LYS A 130 9.00 15.50 3.90
CA LYS A 130 8.10 15.41 5.07
C LYS A 130 6.79 14.69 4.73
N ILE A 131 6.19 15.00 3.57
CA ILE A 131 4.95 14.35 3.13
C ILE A 131 5.19 12.86 2.92
N VAL A 132 6.15 12.49 2.04
CA VAL A 132 6.33 11.10 1.58
C VAL A 132 6.93 10.18 2.63
N THR A 133 7.51 10.72 3.69
CA THR A 133 8.04 9.96 4.82
C THR A 133 7.17 10.01 6.08
N THR A 134 5.99 10.64 6.00
CA THR A 134 5.05 10.65 7.11
C THR A 134 4.54 9.22 7.38
N PRO A 135 4.79 8.67 8.58
CA PRO A 135 4.43 7.30 8.92
C PRO A 135 2.94 7.01 8.75
N GLY A 136 2.63 5.86 8.17
CA GLY A 136 1.29 5.41 7.86
C GLY A 136 1.07 5.18 6.37
N TYR A 137 -0.18 5.07 5.94
CA TYR A 137 -0.50 4.91 4.53
C TYR A 137 -0.34 6.25 3.79
N LEU A 138 0.36 6.21 2.65
CA LEU A 138 0.50 7.33 1.73
C LEU A 138 -0.35 7.06 0.49
N LEU A 139 -1.35 7.88 0.27
CA LEU A 139 -2.12 7.91 -0.96
C LEU A 139 -1.50 8.93 -1.90
N ALA A 140 -1.18 8.53 -3.12
CA ALA A 140 -0.75 9.42 -4.19
C ALA A 140 -1.66 9.20 -5.40
N GLU A 141 -2.40 10.23 -5.75
CA GLU A 141 -3.35 10.18 -6.86
C GLU A 141 -3.05 11.33 -7.84
N TYR A 142 -3.19 11.02 -9.12
CA TYR A 142 -3.06 11.99 -10.19
C TYR A 142 -4.29 11.95 -11.08
N MET A 143 -4.73 13.12 -11.51
CA MET A 143 -5.83 13.27 -12.45
C MET A 143 -5.49 14.35 -13.48
N GLU A 144 -5.73 14.07 -14.74
CA GLU A 144 -5.70 15.07 -15.80
C GLU A 144 -6.90 16.01 -15.66
N LEU A 145 -6.67 17.31 -15.85
CA LEU A 145 -7.73 18.34 -15.87
C LEU A 145 -8.26 18.48 -17.31
N ASP A 146 -8.86 17.40 -17.85
CA ASP A 146 -9.47 17.39 -19.17
C ASP A 146 -10.92 16.87 -19.11
N PRO A 147 -11.95 17.66 -19.49
CA PRO A 147 -11.82 19.08 -19.90
C PRO A 147 -11.39 19.99 -18.76
N GLN A 148 -10.66 21.05 -19.09
CA GLN A 148 -10.21 22.04 -18.10
C GLN A 148 -11.43 22.66 -17.39
N PRO A 149 -11.42 22.72 -16.05
CA PRO A 149 -12.50 23.36 -15.30
C PRO A 149 -12.50 24.86 -15.57
N GLN A 150 -13.67 25.42 -15.82
CA GLN A 150 -13.82 26.84 -16.12
C GLN A 150 -14.23 27.68 -14.90
N ASN A 151 -14.52 27.03 -13.80
CA ASN A 151 -14.92 27.65 -12.55
C ASN A 151 -14.70 26.68 -11.37
N MET A 152 -14.78 27.24 -10.17
CA MET A 152 -14.58 26.53 -8.93
C MET A 152 -15.51 25.33 -8.72
N SER A 153 -16.75 25.40 -9.19
CA SER A 153 -17.71 24.29 -9.06
C SER A 153 -17.29 23.09 -9.89
N GLN A 154 -16.80 23.30 -11.11
CA GLN A 154 -16.28 22.22 -11.95
C GLN A 154 -14.98 21.65 -11.37
N PHE A 155 -14.09 22.47 -10.86
CA PHE A 155 -12.87 22.03 -10.20
C PHE A 155 -13.18 21.16 -8.97
N ASN A 156 -14.08 21.60 -8.09
CA ASN A 156 -14.48 20.82 -6.92
C ASN A 156 -15.10 19.48 -7.30
N ARG A 157 -15.90 19.42 -8.37
CA ARG A 157 -16.46 18.18 -8.87
C ARG A 157 -15.36 17.20 -9.34
N LEU A 158 -14.35 17.69 -10.05
CA LEU A 158 -13.21 16.87 -10.44
C LEU A 158 -12.46 16.33 -9.21
N LEU A 159 -12.27 17.14 -8.18
CA LEU A 159 -11.68 16.67 -6.91
C LEU A 159 -12.56 15.60 -6.22
N GLU A 160 -13.88 15.76 -6.24
CA GLU A 160 -14.81 14.78 -5.70
C GLU A 160 -14.73 13.44 -6.45
N ASP A 161 -14.68 13.50 -7.79
CA ASP A 161 -14.52 12.32 -8.64
C ASP A 161 -13.18 11.61 -8.38
N MET A 162 -12.08 12.36 -8.30
CA MET A 162 -10.76 11.83 -7.96
C MET A 162 -10.75 11.13 -6.59
N VAL A 163 -11.31 11.77 -5.56
CA VAL A 163 -11.43 11.19 -4.22
C VAL A 163 -12.29 9.93 -4.23
N ALA A 164 -13.39 9.92 -5.00
CA ALA A 164 -14.26 8.76 -5.11
C ALA A 164 -13.55 7.57 -5.77
N GLU A 165 -12.75 7.80 -6.79
CA GLU A 165 -11.95 6.78 -7.45
C GLU A 165 -10.80 6.28 -6.57
N SER A 166 -10.13 7.15 -5.83
CA SER A 166 -9.01 6.80 -4.95
C SER A 166 -9.42 5.92 -3.77
N LYS A 167 -10.68 5.97 -3.34
CA LYS A 167 -11.25 5.13 -2.26
C LYS A 167 -11.26 3.63 -2.54
N SER A 168 -10.63 3.18 -3.60
CA SER A 168 -10.42 1.74 -3.84
C SER A 168 -9.63 1.03 -2.73
N LEU A 169 -8.88 1.80 -1.92
CA LEU A 169 -8.26 1.36 -0.66
C LEU A 169 -8.86 2.21 0.47
N PRO A 170 -10.04 1.86 0.99
CA PRO A 170 -10.74 2.69 1.96
C PRO A 170 -9.93 2.85 3.24
N THR A 171 -9.75 4.10 3.63
CA THR A 171 -9.23 4.49 4.91
C THR A 171 -10.21 5.48 5.54
N ASN A 172 -10.44 5.37 6.83
CA ASN A 172 -11.31 6.27 7.58
C ASN A 172 -10.50 7.30 8.39
N ALA A 173 -9.18 7.28 8.22
CA ALA A 173 -8.30 8.11 9.01
C ALA A 173 -8.14 9.51 8.44
N THR A 174 -7.79 10.42 9.32
CA THR A 174 -7.38 11.77 8.97
C THR A 174 -5.94 11.75 8.46
N ALA A 175 -5.69 12.36 7.31
CA ALA A 175 -4.35 12.57 6.82
C ALA A 175 -3.59 13.52 7.76
N LYS A 176 -2.35 13.17 8.09
CA LYS A 176 -1.49 14.07 8.88
C LYS A 176 -0.95 15.20 8.03
N ARG A 177 -0.63 14.93 6.76
CA ARG A 177 -0.16 15.90 5.77
C ARG A 177 -0.84 15.70 4.44
N ILE A 178 -1.15 16.81 3.78
CA ILE A 178 -1.67 16.79 2.41
C ILE A 178 -0.78 17.68 1.56
N GLY A 179 -0.30 17.16 0.44
CA GLY A 179 0.37 17.91 -0.62
C GLY A 179 -0.52 17.95 -1.85
N VAL A 180 -0.68 19.13 -2.44
CA VAL A 180 -1.43 19.33 -3.69
C VAL A 180 -0.53 20.00 -4.70
N ILE A 181 -0.30 19.36 -5.84
CA ILE A 181 0.48 19.89 -6.94
C ILE A 181 -0.47 20.06 -8.11
N ILE A 182 -0.59 21.28 -8.61
CA ILE A 182 -1.43 21.62 -9.76
C ILE A 182 -0.52 22.04 -10.89
N ASP A 183 -0.63 21.37 -12.02
CA ASP A 183 0.01 21.79 -13.27
C ASP A 183 -1.08 22.37 -14.18
N CYS A 184 -1.01 23.67 -14.44
CA CYS A 184 -2.02 24.33 -15.24
C CYS A 184 -1.48 25.61 -15.92
N PRO A 185 -2.09 26.03 -17.05
CA PRO A 185 -1.77 27.30 -17.68
C PRO A 185 -2.15 28.49 -16.78
N GLU A 186 -1.45 29.63 -16.93
CA GLU A 186 -1.68 30.84 -16.14
C GLU A 186 -3.11 31.40 -16.21
N ASP A 187 -3.78 31.25 -17.35
CA ASP A 187 -5.17 31.67 -17.52
C ASP A 187 -6.13 30.87 -16.65
N LEU A 188 -5.88 29.57 -16.49
CA LEU A 188 -6.63 28.71 -15.59
C LEU A 188 -6.33 29.04 -14.12
N GLU A 189 -5.05 29.26 -13.76
CA GLU A 189 -4.64 29.67 -12.42
C GLU A 189 -5.35 30.97 -12.00
N ARG A 190 -5.47 31.94 -12.92
CA ARG A 190 -6.15 33.22 -12.65
C ARG A 190 -7.68 33.12 -12.61
N ALA A 191 -8.25 32.10 -13.30
CA ALA A 191 -9.70 31.93 -13.39
C ALA A 191 -10.29 31.17 -12.18
N ILE A 192 -9.46 30.39 -11.48
CA ILE A 192 -9.90 29.49 -10.39
C ILE A 192 -9.17 29.87 -9.10
N ASP A 193 -9.94 30.20 -8.07
CA ASP A 193 -9.44 30.26 -6.70
C ASP A 193 -9.41 28.85 -6.12
N PHE A 194 -8.26 28.20 -6.19
CA PHE A 194 -8.12 26.81 -5.78
C PHE A 194 -8.43 26.62 -4.30
N SER A 195 -9.56 25.98 -4.02
CA SER A 195 -9.96 25.60 -2.66
C SER A 195 -9.86 24.07 -2.49
N PHE A 196 -9.30 23.65 -1.39
CA PHE A 196 -9.09 22.24 -1.08
C PHE A 196 -10.04 21.71 -0.02
N SER A 197 -11.17 22.41 0.20
CA SER A 197 -12.20 21.97 1.15
C SER A 197 -12.71 20.56 0.86
N THR A 198 -12.81 20.16 -0.40
CA THR A 198 -13.18 18.81 -0.82
C THR A 198 -12.17 17.76 -0.31
N LEU A 199 -10.87 18.05 -0.40
CA LEU A 199 -9.82 17.17 0.10
C LEU A 199 -9.82 17.10 1.64
N VAL A 200 -9.99 18.25 2.31
CA VAL A 200 -10.11 18.31 3.77
C VAL A 200 -11.34 17.54 4.25
N ASN A 201 -12.46 17.62 3.56
CA ASN A 201 -13.66 16.86 3.88
C ASN A 201 -13.46 15.35 3.67
N ALA A 202 -12.68 14.97 2.67
CA ALA A 202 -12.44 13.56 2.35
C ALA A 202 -11.40 12.91 3.25
N TYR A 203 -10.30 13.61 3.54
CA TYR A 203 -9.13 13.10 4.26
C TYR A 203 -8.95 13.69 5.66
N GLY A 204 -9.92 14.47 6.15
CA GLY A 204 -9.84 15.18 7.42
C GLY A 204 -8.94 16.42 7.38
N THR A 205 -8.93 17.17 8.48
CA THR A 205 -8.08 18.36 8.62
C THR A 205 -6.65 17.94 8.92
N PRO A 206 -5.70 18.16 7.99
CA PRO A 206 -4.31 17.79 8.20
C PRO A 206 -3.61 18.74 9.18
N TYR A 207 -2.48 18.34 9.74
CA TYR A 207 -1.60 19.25 10.47
C TYR A 207 -0.94 20.26 9.55
N GLU A 208 -0.59 19.82 8.32
CA GLU A 208 0.04 20.67 7.31
C GLU A 208 -0.59 20.39 5.95
N LEU A 209 -0.96 21.45 5.26
CA LEU A 209 -1.43 21.44 3.88
C LEU A 209 -0.43 22.21 3.03
N PHE A 210 0.20 21.55 2.10
CA PHE A 210 1.16 22.11 1.16
C PHE A 210 0.52 22.22 -0.22
N THR A 211 0.73 23.34 -0.88
CA THR A 211 0.21 23.59 -2.22
C THR A 211 1.33 24.05 -3.15
N HIS A 212 1.28 23.59 -4.38
CA HIS A 212 2.21 23.95 -5.43
C HIS A 212 1.46 24.12 -6.73
N VAL A 213 1.62 25.27 -7.38
CA VAL A 213 1.06 25.55 -8.71
C VAL A 213 2.20 25.80 -9.66
N GLN A 214 2.20 25.08 -10.76
CA GLN A 214 3.23 25.18 -11.80
C GLN A 214 2.61 25.17 -13.19
N ASN A 215 3.39 25.53 -14.18
CA ASN A 215 3.05 25.40 -15.59
C ASN A 215 4.23 24.77 -16.33
N THR A 216 4.17 23.47 -16.55
CA THR A 216 5.19 22.73 -17.32
C THR A 216 5.00 22.86 -18.83
N GLY A 217 3.83 23.33 -19.26
CA GLY A 217 3.42 23.32 -20.66
C GLY A 217 2.88 21.99 -21.15
N ASP A 218 2.79 20.99 -20.26
CA ASP A 218 2.17 19.69 -20.54
C ASP A 218 0.64 19.75 -20.32
N ALA A 219 -0.01 18.59 -20.45
CA ALA A 219 -1.45 18.49 -20.17
C ALA A 219 -1.74 18.88 -18.72
N PRO A 220 -2.71 19.79 -18.48
CA PRO A 220 -3.05 20.23 -17.12
C PRO A 220 -3.45 19.05 -16.23
N GLY A 221 -2.98 19.06 -15.00
CA GLY A 221 -3.24 17.97 -14.07
C GLY A 221 -3.19 18.40 -12.62
N ILE A 222 -3.74 17.56 -11.75
CA ILE A 222 -3.64 17.70 -10.31
C ILE A 222 -3.11 16.41 -9.70
N CYS A 223 -2.14 16.54 -8.82
CA CYS A 223 -1.63 15.46 -7.99
C CYS A 223 -1.94 15.74 -6.53
N VAL A 224 -2.46 14.75 -5.83
CA VAL A 224 -2.73 14.82 -4.39
C VAL A 224 -1.94 13.74 -3.67
N LEU A 225 -1.20 14.17 -2.66
CA LEU A 225 -0.48 13.32 -1.72
C LEU A 225 -1.17 13.43 -0.36
N ALA A 226 -1.87 12.39 0.09
CA ALA A 226 -2.44 12.33 1.43
C ALA A 226 -1.64 11.34 2.28
N ALA A 227 -0.91 11.84 3.28
CA ALA A 227 0.08 11.10 4.02
C ALA A 227 -0.28 10.93 5.51
N GLY A 228 0.17 9.82 6.09
CA GLY A 228 -0.09 9.49 7.49
C GLY A 228 -1.53 9.06 7.74
N LEU A 229 -2.20 8.58 6.70
CA LEU A 229 -3.50 7.90 6.81
C LEU A 229 -3.33 6.56 7.56
N ASP A 230 -4.42 6.07 8.15
CA ASP A 230 -4.42 4.71 8.66
C ASP A 230 -4.22 3.70 7.52
N MET A 231 -3.63 2.57 7.86
CA MET A 231 -3.50 1.49 6.90
C MET A 231 -4.87 1.05 6.41
N PRO A 232 -5.02 0.68 5.12
CA PRO A 232 -6.30 0.25 4.55
C PRO A 232 -6.73 -1.10 5.14
N LEU A 233 -7.23 -1.08 6.37
CA LEU A 233 -7.58 -2.26 7.15
C LEU A 233 -8.55 -3.19 6.42
N GLY A 234 -9.44 -2.65 5.59
CA GLY A 234 -10.37 -3.44 4.79
C GLY A 234 -9.67 -4.38 3.82
N GLU A 235 -8.63 -3.90 3.15
CA GLU A 235 -7.81 -4.71 2.23
C GLU A 235 -7.04 -5.78 3.01
N VAL A 236 -6.31 -5.39 4.06
CA VAL A 236 -5.55 -6.32 4.91
C VAL A 236 -6.45 -7.35 5.58
N GLN A 237 -7.63 -6.96 6.03
CA GLN A 237 -8.62 -7.88 6.59
C GLN A 237 -9.19 -8.84 5.55
N SER A 238 -9.41 -8.39 4.32
CA SER A 238 -9.83 -9.26 3.21
C SER A 238 -8.78 -10.33 2.94
N ILE A 239 -7.52 -9.94 2.84
CA ILE A 239 -6.37 -10.86 2.67
C ILE A 239 -6.34 -11.88 3.81
N TYR A 240 -6.47 -11.43 5.05
CA TYR A 240 -6.47 -12.31 6.23
C TYR A 240 -7.64 -13.29 6.24
N ARG A 241 -8.85 -12.85 5.90
CA ARG A 241 -10.03 -13.72 5.79
C ARG A 241 -9.85 -14.78 4.69
N ASN A 242 -9.28 -14.40 3.56
CA ASN A 242 -8.98 -15.32 2.47
C ASN A 242 -7.93 -16.36 2.89
N PHE A 243 -6.92 -15.95 3.63
CA PHE A 243 -5.94 -16.87 4.21
C PHE A 243 -6.60 -17.87 5.18
N GLN A 244 -7.46 -17.40 6.09
CA GLN A 244 -8.18 -18.28 7.00
C GLN A 244 -9.04 -19.31 6.28
N LYS A 245 -9.85 -18.87 5.29
CA LYS A 245 -10.68 -19.78 4.48
C LYS A 245 -9.87 -20.83 3.75
N GLN A 246 -8.68 -20.49 3.26
CA GLN A 246 -7.81 -21.47 2.60
C GLN A 246 -7.19 -22.44 3.62
N ALA A 247 -6.79 -21.95 4.79
CA ALA A 247 -6.27 -22.80 5.85
C ALA A 247 -7.32 -23.82 6.34
N GLU A 248 -8.58 -23.37 6.50
CA GLU A 248 -9.71 -24.23 6.86
C GLU A 248 -9.93 -25.34 5.80
N LYS A 249 -9.96 -24.99 4.52
CA LYS A 249 -10.11 -25.96 3.42
C LYS A 249 -8.97 -26.99 3.38
N VAL A 250 -7.75 -26.59 3.71
CA VAL A 250 -6.60 -27.51 3.79
C VAL A 250 -6.73 -28.43 4.99
N ALA A 251 -7.20 -27.92 6.14
CA ALA A 251 -7.46 -28.72 7.33
C ALA A 251 -8.55 -29.77 7.08
N GLU A 252 -9.69 -29.35 6.50
CA GLU A 252 -10.79 -30.26 6.13
C GLU A 252 -10.33 -31.38 5.18
N LYS A 253 -9.49 -31.06 4.19
CA LYS A 253 -8.93 -32.08 3.28
C LYS A 253 -8.00 -33.03 3.99
N ASN A 254 -7.18 -32.56 4.92
CA ASN A 254 -6.28 -33.37 5.70
C ASN A 254 -7.06 -34.31 6.64
N ASP A 255 -8.12 -33.83 7.29
CA ASP A 255 -8.99 -34.62 8.16
C ASP A 255 -9.76 -35.66 7.34
N SER A 256 -10.26 -35.30 6.15
CA SER A 256 -10.91 -36.22 5.24
C SER A 256 -9.94 -37.30 4.73
N PHE A 257 -8.68 -36.95 4.45
CA PHE A 257 -7.64 -37.92 4.08
C PHE A 257 -7.26 -38.83 5.24
N ALA A 258 -7.11 -38.26 6.46
CA ALA A 258 -6.82 -39.05 7.65
C ALA A 258 -7.94 -40.07 7.96
N ASN A 259 -9.20 -39.63 7.88
CA ASN A 259 -10.36 -40.48 8.06
C ASN A 259 -10.46 -41.60 6.99
N ALA A 260 -10.14 -41.28 5.73
CA ALA A 260 -10.10 -42.26 4.64
C ALA A 260 -8.96 -43.26 4.84
N MET A 261 -7.79 -42.82 5.34
CA MET A 261 -6.68 -43.72 5.67
C MET A 261 -6.99 -44.61 6.88
N GLU A 262 -7.65 -44.08 7.92
CA GLU A 262 -8.12 -44.89 9.05
C GLU A 262 -9.11 -45.94 8.61
N ALA A 263 -10.06 -45.62 7.72
CA ALA A 263 -11.00 -46.59 7.16
C ALA A 263 -10.29 -47.68 6.37
N LEU A 264 -9.30 -47.34 5.52
CA LEU A 264 -8.50 -48.30 4.76
C LEU A 264 -7.66 -49.19 5.67
N LEU A 265 -7.08 -48.68 6.74
CA LEU A 265 -6.29 -49.44 7.71
C LEU A 265 -7.17 -50.34 8.59
N ALA A 266 -8.44 -50.00 8.80
CA ALA A 266 -9.40 -50.82 9.51
C ALA A 266 -9.84 -52.06 8.68
N GLU A 267 -9.82 -51.96 7.34
CA GLU A 267 -10.12 -53.07 6.42
C GLU A 267 -8.93 -54.04 6.24
N ASP A 268 -7.66 -53.59 6.48
CA ASP A 268 -6.48 -54.46 6.38
C ASP A 268 -5.48 -54.25 7.54
N PRO A 269 -5.63 -54.98 8.67
CA PRO A 269 -4.81 -54.81 9.88
C PRO A 269 -3.33 -55.19 9.74
N GLY A 270 -2.87 -55.55 8.54
CA GLY A 270 -1.47 -55.98 8.27
C GLY A 270 -0.47 -54.87 7.99
N ILE A 271 -0.90 -53.59 7.81
CA ILE A 271 0.00 -52.49 7.46
C ILE A 271 0.17 -51.56 8.66
N GLY A 272 1.22 -51.78 9.45
CA GLY A 272 1.57 -50.94 10.61
C GLY A 272 2.23 -49.63 10.20
N PHE A 273 1.45 -48.58 9.92
CA PHE A 273 1.92 -47.20 9.86
C PHE A 273 1.40 -46.41 11.07
N SER A 274 2.32 -45.92 11.90
CA SER A 274 1.95 -44.94 12.94
C SER A 274 1.96 -43.54 12.38
N ILE A 275 0.79 -42.88 12.28
CA ILE A 275 0.67 -41.47 11.90
C ILE A 275 0.91 -40.61 13.15
N PRO A 276 1.90 -39.70 13.17
CA PRO A 276 2.08 -38.80 14.30
C PRO A 276 0.85 -37.92 14.47
N SER A 277 0.19 -37.95 15.62
CA SER A 277 -0.92 -37.09 15.96
C SER A 277 -0.44 -35.63 15.98
N LYS A 278 -0.89 -34.81 15.04
CA LYS A 278 -0.69 -33.38 15.11
C LYS A 278 -1.49 -32.79 16.26
N ALA A 279 -0.82 -32.00 17.11
CA ALA A 279 -1.49 -31.22 18.15
C ALA A 279 -2.60 -30.35 17.51
N LYS A 280 -3.84 -30.54 17.95
CA LYS A 280 -4.96 -29.68 17.54
C LYS A 280 -4.71 -28.28 18.08
N VAL A 281 -4.48 -27.33 17.19
CA VAL A 281 -4.49 -25.90 17.56
C VAL A 281 -5.91 -25.57 17.97
N THR A 282 -6.11 -25.18 19.23
CA THR A 282 -7.45 -24.89 19.75
C THR A 282 -8.01 -23.60 19.13
N GLN A 283 -9.34 -23.52 19.01
CA GLN A 283 -10.00 -22.30 18.53
C GLN A 283 -9.63 -21.06 19.35
N GLU A 284 -9.32 -21.25 20.64
CA GLU A 284 -8.87 -20.18 21.54
C GLU A 284 -7.50 -19.62 21.15
N GLU A 285 -6.51 -20.45 20.81
CA GLU A 285 -5.18 -19.99 20.33
C GLU A 285 -5.26 -19.24 18.98
N LEU A 286 -6.21 -19.64 18.12
CA LEU A 286 -6.47 -18.92 16.86
C LEU A 286 -7.16 -17.56 17.12
N LEU A 287 -8.05 -17.48 18.10
CA LEU A 287 -8.71 -16.26 18.51
C LEU A 287 -7.76 -15.25 19.19
N GLU A 288 -6.88 -15.71 20.09
CA GLU A 288 -5.87 -14.88 20.74
C GLU A 288 -4.87 -14.30 19.74
N LYS A 289 -4.39 -15.11 18.79
CA LYS A 289 -3.53 -14.64 17.70
C LYS A 289 -4.23 -13.63 16.80
N LYS A 290 -5.54 -13.79 16.59
CA LYS A 290 -6.37 -12.86 15.81
C LYS A 290 -6.50 -11.51 16.53
N GLN A 291 -6.83 -11.52 17.81
CA GLN A 291 -6.99 -10.31 18.62
C GLN A 291 -5.68 -9.50 18.66
N SER A 292 -4.57 -10.18 18.97
CA SER A 292 -3.22 -9.58 19.00
C SER A 292 -2.80 -8.96 17.66
N PHE A 293 -3.25 -9.52 16.54
CA PHE A 293 -2.97 -8.96 15.21
C PHE A 293 -3.74 -7.66 14.95
N PHE A 294 -5.03 -7.64 15.27
CA PHE A 294 -5.85 -6.44 15.10
C PHE A 294 -5.50 -5.32 16.08
N ASP A 295 -5.10 -5.68 17.32
CA ASP A 295 -4.65 -4.71 18.32
C ASP A 295 -3.34 -4.01 17.93
N LYS A 296 -2.48 -4.68 17.16
CA LYS A 296 -1.27 -4.08 16.57
C LYS A 296 -1.55 -3.16 15.38
N LEU A 297 -2.60 -3.43 14.61
CA LEU A 297 -2.99 -2.60 13.45
C LEU A 297 -3.83 -1.38 13.85
N SER A 298 -4.37 -1.35 15.07
CA SER A 298 -5.22 -0.28 15.59
C SER A 298 -4.49 0.69 16.52
N LYS A 299 -3.20 0.49 16.75
CA LYS A 299 -2.29 1.42 17.44
C LYS A 299 -1.43 2.18 16.46
#